data_41f36312341e489d5f8d72f336aa6dfb
#
_entry.id   41f36312341e489d5f8d72f336aa6dfb
#
_cell.length_a   1.000
_cell.length_b   1.000
_cell.length_c   1.000
_cell.angle_alpha   90.00
_cell.angle_beta   90.00
_cell.angle_gamma   90.00
#
_symmetry.space_group_name_H-M   'P 1'
#
loop_
_entity.id
_entity.type
_entity.pdbx_description
1 polymer ?
#
loop_
_entity_poly.entity_id
_entity_poly.type
_entity_poly.pdbx_seq_one_letter_code
_entity_poly.pdbx_strand_id
1 'polypeptide(L)'
;NKMDVYGLCNWLNTKYDNRIPKNIIIKPPSAELSFNQVDPFDYSIVSPLVELIVEKGISKNKLVKSGVDKDLVDSVHNRIRLNEFKRRQSAPCLRISSKSFGVRVNRLRPVPSTNITYNLSIPVEEETYMI
;
A
#
# COMPACT_ATOMS: atom_id res chain seq x y z
N ASN A 1 -1.47 -3.31 -3.77
CA ASN A 1 -0.82 -2.02 -3.52
C ASN A 1 0.16 -1.66 -4.65
N LYS A 2 0.83 -0.51 -4.58
CA LYS A 2 1.73 -0.05 -5.66
C LYS A 2 2.96 -0.94 -5.80
N MET A 3 3.50 -1.42 -4.70
CA MET A 3 4.67 -2.30 -4.69
C MET A 3 4.32 -3.68 -5.27
N ASP A 4 3.12 -4.20 -5.04
CA ASP A 4 2.67 -5.44 -5.67
C ASP A 4 2.58 -5.31 -7.19
N VAL A 5 2.17 -4.14 -7.69
CA VAL A 5 2.13 -3.86 -9.13
C VAL A 5 3.55 -3.90 -9.72
N TYR A 6 4.53 -3.28 -9.06
CA TYR A 6 5.93 -3.35 -9.49
C TYR A 6 6.48 -4.77 -9.45
N GLY A 7 6.19 -5.51 -8.37
CA GLY A 7 6.56 -6.92 -8.26
C GLY A 7 5.99 -7.75 -9.40
N LEU A 8 4.70 -7.57 -9.70
CA LEU A 8 4.04 -8.26 -10.81
C LEU A 8 4.65 -7.89 -12.18
N CYS A 9 4.93 -6.62 -12.42
CA CYS A 9 5.56 -6.17 -13.66
C CYS A 9 6.95 -6.78 -13.86
N ASN A 10 7.76 -6.81 -12.80
CA ASN A 10 9.08 -7.41 -12.85
C ASN A 10 9.02 -8.93 -13.08
N TRP A 11 8.10 -9.62 -12.40
CA TRP A 11 7.87 -11.05 -12.61
C TRP A 11 7.41 -11.35 -14.04
N LEU A 12 6.49 -10.56 -14.60
CA LEU A 12 6.05 -10.69 -16.00
C LEU A 12 7.22 -10.51 -16.96
N ASN A 13 8.08 -9.53 -16.73
CA ASN A 13 9.25 -9.31 -17.56
C ASN A 13 10.25 -10.47 -17.51
N THR A 14 10.44 -11.06 -16.34
CA THR A 14 11.29 -12.25 -16.20
C THR A 14 10.69 -13.44 -16.95
N LYS A 15 9.37 -13.63 -16.88
CA LYS A 15 8.70 -14.78 -17.44
C LYS A 15 8.45 -14.68 -18.97
N TYR A 16 8.23 -13.47 -19.48
CA TYR A 16 7.74 -13.23 -20.85
C TYR A 16 8.64 -12.28 -21.67
N ASP A 17 9.94 -12.34 -21.44
CA ASP A 17 10.94 -11.65 -22.27
C ASP A 17 10.74 -10.12 -22.34
N ASN A 18 10.74 -9.46 -21.19
CA ASN A 18 10.72 -7.99 -21.07
C ASN A 18 9.59 -7.28 -21.87
N ARG A 19 8.37 -7.81 -21.84
CA ARG A 19 7.23 -7.24 -22.55
C ARG A 19 6.80 -5.86 -22.05
N ILE A 20 7.08 -5.55 -20.77
CA ILE A 20 6.81 -4.22 -20.21
C ILE A 20 8.08 -3.39 -20.35
N PRO A 21 8.06 -2.28 -21.10
CA PRO A 21 9.23 -1.43 -21.26
C PRO A 21 9.78 -0.95 -19.91
N LYS A 22 11.10 -1.03 -19.74
CA LYS A 22 11.76 -0.70 -18.50
C LYS A 22 11.48 0.73 -18.02
N ASN A 23 11.37 1.68 -18.94
CA ASN A 23 11.05 3.08 -18.62
C ASN A 23 9.68 3.24 -17.94
N ILE A 24 8.70 2.36 -18.18
CA ILE A 24 7.39 2.38 -17.51
C ILE A 24 7.54 2.00 -16.03
N ILE A 25 8.45 1.05 -15.73
CA ILE A 25 8.65 0.57 -14.36
C ILE A 25 9.47 1.57 -13.54
N ILE A 26 10.49 2.20 -14.16
CA ILE A 26 11.39 3.12 -13.46
C ILE A 26 10.87 4.57 -13.41
N LYS A 27 9.86 4.92 -14.23
CA LYS A 27 9.28 6.26 -14.23
C LYS A 27 8.70 6.57 -12.83
N PRO A 28 9.04 7.74 -12.24
CA PRO A 28 8.44 8.15 -10.98
C PRO A 28 6.92 8.18 -11.05
N PRO A 29 6.21 7.62 -10.06
CA PRO A 29 4.75 7.64 -10.03
C PRO A 29 4.19 9.05 -10.03
N SER A 30 3.17 9.30 -10.85
CA SER A 30 2.51 10.59 -10.97
C SER A 30 1.10 10.44 -11.49
N ALA A 31 0.19 11.32 -11.07
CA ALA A 31 -1.13 11.47 -11.66
C ALA A 31 -1.10 12.28 -12.97
N GLU A 32 0.04 12.88 -13.31
CA GLU A 32 0.27 13.68 -14.54
C GLU A 32 -0.76 14.81 -14.74
N LEU A 33 -1.24 15.42 -13.65
CA LEU A 33 -2.19 16.53 -13.70
C LEU A 33 -1.53 17.87 -13.97
N SER A 34 -0.20 17.96 -13.82
CA SER A 34 0.61 19.14 -14.13
C SER A 34 2.01 18.75 -14.60
N PHE A 35 2.68 19.71 -15.23
CA PHE A 35 4.05 19.49 -15.72
C PHE A 35 5.02 19.16 -14.58
N ASN A 36 5.85 18.14 -14.75
CA ASN A 36 6.81 17.64 -13.75
C ASN A 36 6.20 17.20 -12.41
N GLN A 37 4.90 16.92 -12.36
CA GLN A 37 4.29 16.37 -11.16
C GLN A 37 4.83 14.97 -10.86
N VAL A 38 5.18 14.75 -9.59
CA VAL A 38 5.53 13.44 -9.03
C VAL A 38 4.71 13.23 -7.76
N ASP A 39 4.33 12.00 -7.48
CA ASP A 39 3.63 11.69 -6.24
C ASP A 39 4.52 12.00 -5.03
N PRO A 40 3.98 12.67 -3.99
CA PRO A 40 4.76 13.12 -2.83
C PRO A 40 5.05 11.99 -1.83
N PHE A 41 5.16 10.76 -2.30
CA PHE A 41 5.30 9.58 -1.44
C PHE A 41 6.45 8.70 -1.89
N ASP A 42 7.17 8.18 -0.90
CA ASP A 42 7.93 6.95 -1.09
C ASP A 42 7.00 5.75 -0.90
N TYR A 43 6.70 5.08 -1.99
CA TYR A 43 5.80 3.92 -1.96
C TYR A 43 6.41 2.70 -1.26
N SER A 44 7.72 2.61 -1.16
CA SER A 44 8.39 1.56 -0.40
C SER A 44 8.07 1.66 1.10
N ILE A 45 7.86 2.87 1.60
CA ILE A 45 7.48 3.16 2.99
C ILE A 45 5.95 3.16 3.16
N VAL A 46 5.25 3.86 2.26
CA VAL A 46 3.80 4.09 2.41
C VAL A 46 2.99 2.83 2.13
N SER A 47 3.39 1.98 1.17
CA SER A 47 2.61 0.78 0.82
C SER A 47 2.51 -0.23 1.96
N PRO A 48 3.60 -0.62 2.65
CA PRO A 48 3.50 -1.47 3.84
C PRO A 48 2.64 -0.85 4.94
N LEU A 49 2.76 0.46 5.16
CA LEU A 49 1.97 1.15 6.18
C LEU A 49 0.47 1.12 5.85
N VAL A 50 0.09 1.34 4.59
CA VAL A 50 -1.29 1.20 4.11
C VAL A 50 -1.79 -0.24 4.32
N GLU A 51 -0.99 -1.24 4.05
CA GLU A 51 -1.35 -2.65 4.28
C GLU A 51 -1.61 -2.91 5.77
N LEU A 52 -0.74 -2.45 6.67
CA LEU A 52 -0.92 -2.59 8.11
C LEU A 52 -2.24 -1.93 8.58
N ILE A 53 -2.53 -0.74 8.08
CA ILE A 53 -3.75 0.00 8.45
C ILE A 53 -5.00 -0.68 7.86
N VAL A 54 -4.98 -1.02 6.57
CA VAL A 54 -6.18 -1.46 5.84
C VAL A 54 -6.40 -2.95 5.95
N GLU A 55 -5.38 -3.76 5.63
CA GLU A 55 -5.52 -5.22 5.60
C GLU A 55 -5.47 -5.82 7.01
N LYS A 56 -4.52 -5.39 7.82
CA LYS A 56 -4.31 -5.91 9.17
C LYS A 56 -5.14 -5.18 10.23
N GLY A 57 -5.68 -3.99 9.93
CA GLY A 57 -6.50 -3.21 10.86
C GLY A 57 -5.73 -2.70 12.07
N ILE A 58 -4.42 -2.47 11.94
CA ILE A 58 -3.59 -1.99 13.03
C ILE A 58 -3.96 -0.54 13.36
N SER A 59 -4.19 -0.26 14.64
CA SER A 59 -4.52 1.09 15.08
C SER A 59 -3.33 2.04 15.02
N LYS A 60 -3.59 3.34 14.84
CA LYS A 60 -2.56 4.40 14.85
C LYS A 60 -1.63 4.31 16.07
N ASN A 61 -2.22 4.17 17.26
CA ASN A 61 -1.46 4.12 18.51
C ASN A 61 -0.50 2.93 18.55
N LYS A 62 -0.90 1.80 17.97
CA LYS A 62 -0.06 0.59 17.91
C LYS A 62 1.10 0.77 16.95
N LEU A 63 0.87 1.42 15.80
CA LEU A 63 1.91 1.75 14.83
C LEU A 63 2.96 2.71 15.40
N VAL A 64 2.51 3.78 16.07
CA VAL A 64 3.42 4.73 16.73
C VAL A 64 4.22 4.05 17.85
N LYS A 65 3.59 3.21 18.66
CA LYS A 65 4.31 2.43 19.70
C LYS A 65 5.32 1.44 19.15
N SER A 66 5.16 0.97 17.91
CA SER A 66 6.13 0.11 17.23
C SER A 66 7.28 0.87 16.55
N GLY A 67 7.34 2.20 16.73
CA GLY A 67 8.43 3.03 16.24
C GLY A 67 8.18 3.73 14.90
N VAL A 68 6.97 3.58 14.32
CA VAL A 68 6.62 4.31 13.09
C VAL A 68 6.38 5.78 13.45
N ASP A 69 6.92 6.68 12.62
CA ASP A 69 6.75 8.12 12.80
C ASP A 69 5.27 8.51 12.88
N LYS A 70 4.93 9.29 13.90
CA LYS A 70 3.55 9.69 14.20
C LYS A 70 2.93 10.53 13.08
N ASP A 71 3.69 11.48 12.53
CA ASP A 71 3.18 12.41 11.51
C ASP A 71 2.93 11.67 10.20
N LEU A 72 3.79 10.72 9.87
CA LEU A 72 3.59 9.81 8.74
C LEU A 72 2.32 8.96 8.92
N VAL A 73 2.13 8.34 10.09
CA VAL A 73 0.93 7.54 10.40
C VAL A 73 -0.33 8.38 10.28
N ASP A 74 -0.33 9.57 10.85
CA ASP A 74 -1.48 10.49 10.81
C ASP A 74 -1.78 10.97 9.38
N SER A 75 -0.76 11.32 8.63
CA SER A 75 -0.87 11.72 7.22
C SER A 75 -1.49 10.61 6.36
N VAL A 76 -0.94 9.40 6.42
CA VAL A 76 -1.42 8.26 5.65
C VAL A 76 -2.87 7.90 6.03
N HIS A 77 -3.17 7.83 7.32
CA HIS A 77 -4.52 7.54 7.78
C HIS A 77 -5.56 8.58 7.32
N ASN A 78 -5.22 9.86 7.40
CA ASN A 78 -6.09 10.93 6.92
C ASN A 78 -6.31 10.84 5.41
N ARG A 79 -5.25 10.54 4.63
CA ARG A 79 -5.38 10.37 3.18
C ARG A 79 -6.27 9.17 2.83
N ILE A 80 -6.15 8.04 3.52
CA ILE A 80 -7.05 6.90 3.32
C ILE A 80 -8.49 7.32 3.56
N ARG A 81 -8.78 8.02 4.66
CA ARG A 81 -10.12 8.48 5.00
C ARG A 81 -10.68 9.48 3.99
N LEU A 82 -9.90 10.48 3.62
CA LEU A 82 -10.33 11.53 2.68
C LEU A 82 -10.54 11.01 1.26
N ASN A 83 -9.81 9.96 0.84
CA ASN A 83 -9.94 9.38 -0.48
C ASN A 83 -10.91 8.18 -0.54
N GLU A 84 -11.67 7.91 0.52
CA GLU A 84 -12.65 6.82 0.55
C GLU A 84 -13.71 6.95 -0.56
N PHE A 85 -14.09 8.17 -0.94
CA PHE A 85 -15.02 8.41 -2.04
C PHE A 85 -14.47 7.92 -3.39
N LYS A 86 -13.17 8.07 -3.65
CA LYS A 86 -12.52 7.56 -4.87
C LYS A 86 -12.60 6.04 -4.95
N ARG A 87 -12.42 5.38 -3.81
CA ARG A 87 -12.58 3.93 -3.73
C ARG A 87 -13.99 3.49 -4.08
N ARG A 88 -15.01 4.22 -3.59
CA ARG A 88 -16.41 3.93 -3.88
C ARG A 88 -16.79 4.15 -5.35
N GLN A 89 -16.07 5.02 -6.03
CA GLN A 89 -16.27 5.30 -7.46
C GLN A 89 -15.45 4.39 -8.37
N SER A 90 -14.60 3.53 -7.82
CA SER A 90 -13.77 2.63 -8.60
C SER A 90 -14.59 1.51 -9.25
N ALA A 91 -14.11 1.02 -10.38
CA ALA A 91 -14.67 -0.16 -11.03
C ALA A 91 -14.64 -1.39 -10.09
N PRO A 92 -15.50 -2.40 -10.33
CA PRO A 92 -15.42 -3.67 -9.63
C PRO A 92 -14.01 -4.27 -9.76
N CYS A 93 -13.43 -4.64 -8.62
CA CYS A 93 -12.08 -5.18 -8.55
C CYS A 93 -12.11 -6.66 -8.13
N LEU A 94 -11.20 -7.43 -8.68
CA LEU A 94 -10.93 -8.79 -8.23
C LEU A 94 -10.35 -8.76 -6.81
N ARG A 95 -10.77 -9.72 -5.98
CA ARG A 95 -10.19 -9.89 -4.66
C ARG A 95 -8.89 -10.69 -4.78
N ILE A 96 -7.76 -10.02 -4.56
CA ILE A 96 -6.42 -10.61 -4.57
C ILE A 96 -5.73 -10.58 -3.20
N SER A 97 -6.37 -9.94 -2.21
CA SER A 97 -5.85 -9.84 -0.84
C SER A 97 -6.89 -10.29 0.18
N SER A 98 -6.55 -10.23 1.48
CA SER A 98 -7.45 -10.63 2.56
C SER A 98 -8.75 -9.83 2.61
N LYS A 99 -8.69 -8.57 2.16
CA LYS A 99 -9.86 -7.67 2.07
C LYS A 99 -10.11 -7.23 0.64
N SER A 100 -11.39 -7.27 0.22
CA SER A 100 -11.79 -6.74 -1.08
C SER A 100 -11.64 -5.21 -1.11
N PHE A 101 -11.24 -4.67 -2.26
CA PHE A 101 -11.25 -3.23 -2.50
C PHE A 101 -12.67 -2.67 -2.71
N GLY A 102 -13.65 -3.51 -2.94
CA GLY A 102 -15.03 -3.15 -3.30
C GLY A 102 -15.82 -2.41 -2.20
N VAL A 103 -17.04 -1.97 -2.57
CA VAL A 103 -17.92 -1.10 -1.77
C VAL A 103 -18.38 -1.73 -0.44
N ARG A 104 -18.41 -3.04 -0.34
CA ARG A 104 -18.95 -3.76 0.83
C ARG A 104 -18.01 -3.86 2.03
N VAL A 105 -16.77 -3.36 1.92
CA VAL A 105 -15.79 -3.46 3.01
C VAL A 105 -15.58 -2.08 3.62
N ASN A 106 -16.12 -1.89 4.82
CA ASN A 106 -15.85 -0.71 5.63
C ASN A 106 -14.39 -0.81 6.15
N ARG A 107 -13.44 -0.21 5.44
CA ARG A 107 -12.00 -0.33 5.72
C ARG A 107 -11.57 0.24 7.07
N LEU A 108 -12.35 1.18 7.59
CA LEU A 108 -12.01 1.92 8.82
C LEU A 108 -12.90 1.55 10.01
N ARG A 109 -13.62 0.42 9.98
CA ARG A 109 -14.21 -0.07 11.22
C ARG A 109 -13.08 -0.40 12.20
N PRO A 110 -13.11 0.17 13.40
CA PRO A 110 -12.21 -0.29 14.43
C PRO A 110 -12.47 -1.79 14.63
N VAL A 111 -11.46 -2.59 14.39
CA VAL A 111 -11.53 -4.01 14.77
C VAL A 111 -11.56 -4.02 16.31
N PRO A 112 -12.53 -4.68 16.94
CA PRO A 112 -12.46 -4.90 18.38
C PRO A 112 -11.07 -5.49 18.69
N SER A 113 -10.44 -4.97 19.72
CA SER A 113 -9.12 -5.40 20.18
C SER A 113 -9.17 -6.84 20.68
N THR A 114 -9.14 -7.79 19.76
CA THR A 114 -8.73 -9.14 20.10
C THR A 114 -7.21 -9.11 20.23
N ASN A 115 -6.73 -9.59 21.37
CA ASN A 115 -5.32 -9.66 21.76
C ASN A 115 -4.54 -10.61 20.81
N ILE A 116 -4.31 -10.19 19.58
CA ILE A 116 -3.39 -10.85 18.68
C ILE A 116 -2.08 -10.08 18.80
N THR A 117 -1.12 -10.68 19.50
CA THR A 117 0.25 -10.18 19.59
C THR A 117 0.91 -10.42 18.22
N TYR A 118 0.88 -9.42 17.34
CA TYR A 118 1.73 -9.44 16.17
C TYR A 118 3.13 -8.98 16.61
N ASN A 119 4.12 -9.83 16.45
CA ASN A 119 5.50 -9.38 16.47
C ASN A 119 5.70 -8.47 15.24
N LEU A 120 5.59 -7.17 15.48
CA LEU A 120 5.92 -6.12 14.53
C LEU A 120 7.45 -5.90 14.59
N SER A 121 8.22 -6.88 14.25
CA SER A 121 9.52 -6.64 13.64
C SER A 121 9.21 -6.20 12.21
N ILE A 122 9.30 -4.91 11.95
CA ILE A 122 9.44 -4.41 10.58
C ILE A 122 10.79 -4.94 10.15
N PRO A 123 10.88 -5.92 9.25
CA PRO A 123 12.17 -6.28 8.71
C PRO A 123 12.64 -5.08 7.90
N VAL A 124 13.63 -4.34 8.41
CA VAL A 124 14.55 -3.59 7.59
C VAL A 124 15.50 -4.67 7.06
N GLU A 125 15.03 -5.51 6.19
CA GLU A 125 15.85 -6.44 5.45
C GLU A 125 15.82 -6.02 3.99
N GLU A 126 16.94 -5.42 3.60
CA GLU A 126 17.48 -5.65 2.29
C GLU A 126 17.58 -7.16 2.10
N GLU A 127 16.60 -7.77 1.48
CA GLU A 127 16.86 -9.04 0.79
C GLU A 127 15.71 -9.36 -0.16
N THR A 128 16.07 -9.30 -1.42
CA THR A 128 16.00 -10.40 -2.38
C THR A 128 14.60 -10.95 -2.56
N TYR A 129 13.80 -10.28 -3.40
CA TYR A 129 12.81 -11.02 -4.15
C TYR A 129 13.53 -11.88 -5.19
N MET A 130 14.12 -12.98 -4.73
CA MET A 130 14.35 -14.15 -5.57
C MET A 130 13.10 -15.01 -5.52
N ILE A 131 12.62 -15.27 -6.69
CA ILE A 131 11.62 -16.19 -7.25
C ILE A 131 10.37 -15.49 -7.75
#